data_c39b8b8c6982f95846b78e75fc421a56
#
_entry.id   c39b8b8c6982f95846b78e75fc421a56
#
_cell.length_a   1.000
_cell.length_b   1.000
_cell.length_c   1.000
_cell.angle_alpha   90.00
_cell.angle_beta   90.00
_cell.angle_gamma   90.00
#
_symmetry.space_group_name_H-M   'P 1'
#
loop_
_entity.id
_entity.type
_entity.pdbx_description
1 polymer ?
#
loop_
_entity_poly.entity_id
_entity_poly.type
_entity_poly.pdbx_seq_one_letter_code
_entity_poly.pdbx_strand_id
1 'polypeptide(L)'
;MATKREEYIAKLKSQLDQWNAELAKWESQATQAQASMRAEYKRQLAAIRQHQDQAKEQLRKVQAASGDAWMELTRGADEAWAAMRKAFEKANAQFRKPGSSG
;
A
#
# COMPACT_ATOMS: atom_id res chain seq x y z
N MET A 1 -5.93 15.64 23.79
CA MET A 1 -6.81 14.96 22.83
C MET A 1 -6.29 15.10 21.42
N ALA A 2 -6.36 14.04 20.66
CA ALA A 2 -5.95 14.09 19.28
C ALA A 2 -6.99 14.86 18.46
N THR A 3 -6.52 15.68 17.53
CA THR A 3 -7.41 16.36 16.59
C THR A 3 -7.83 15.37 15.51
N LYS A 4 -8.89 15.71 14.78
CA LYS A 4 -9.31 14.88 13.64
C LYS A 4 -8.18 14.69 12.64
N ARG A 5 -7.39 15.74 12.46
CA ARG A 5 -6.22 15.68 11.58
C ARG A 5 -5.20 14.65 12.07
N GLU A 6 -4.90 14.68 13.37
CA GLU A 6 -3.96 13.75 13.95
C GLU A 6 -4.46 12.31 13.87
N GLU A 7 -5.76 12.11 14.10
CA GLU A 7 -6.38 10.80 13.98
C GLU A 7 -6.31 10.29 12.55
N TYR A 8 -6.58 11.15 11.60
CA TYR A 8 -6.52 10.79 10.19
C TYR A 8 -5.11 10.35 9.80
N ILE A 9 -4.12 11.14 10.19
CA ILE A 9 -2.72 10.82 9.89
C ILE A 9 -2.30 9.52 10.56
N ALA A 10 -2.70 9.31 11.81
CA ALA A 10 -2.38 8.09 12.52
C ALA A 10 -2.98 6.86 11.84
N LYS A 11 -4.19 7.00 11.35
CA LYS A 11 -4.86 5.92 10.63
C LYS A 11 -4.11 5.57 9.34
N LEU A 12 -3.69 6.58 8.59
CA LEU A 12 -2.94 6.36 7.37
C LEU A 12 -1.60 5.68 7.65
N LYS A 13 -0.91 6.13 8.68
CA LYS A 13 0.37 5.53 9.07
C LYS A 13 0.19 4.08 9.48
N SER A 14 -0.85 3.80 10.24
CA SER A 14 -1.13 2.44 10.69
C SER A 14 -1.38 1.51 9.49
N GLN A 15 -2.13 1.98 8.52
CA GLN A 15 -2.38 1.20 7.30
C GLN A 15 -1.11 0.98 6.50
N LEU A 16 -0.28 2.01 6.40
CA LEU A 16 1.01 1.86 5.70
C LEU A 16 1.89 0.83 6.37
N ASP A 17 1.90 0.81 7.69
CA ASP A 17 2.68 -0.17 8.43
C ASP A 17 2.17 -1.59 8.17
N GLN A 18 0.85 -1.77 8.13
CA GLN A 18 0.26 -3.06 7.83
C GLN A 18 0.60 -3.51 6.41
N TRP A 19 0.49 -2.61 5.46
CA TRP A 19 0.82 -2.92 4.08
C TRP A 19 2.30 -3.24 3.91
N ASN A 20 3.15 -2.52 4.63
CA ASN A 20 4.58 -2.78 4.58
C ASN A 20 4.90 -4.19 5.10
N ALA A 21 4.24 -4.60 6.16
CA ALA A 21 4.41 -5.96 6.71
C ALA A 21 3.92 -7.01 5.73
N GLU A 22 2.77 -6.76 5.08
CA GLU A 22 2.26 -7.68 4.07
C GLU A 22 3.20 -7.80 2.88
N LEU A 23 3.76 -6.67 2.43
CA LEU A 23 4.71 -6.68 1.33
C LEU A 23 5.94 -7.48 1.67
N ALA A 24 6.46 -7.33 2.88
CA ALA A 24 7.63 -8.09 3.29
C ALA A 24 7.34 -9.58 3.26
N LYS A 25 6.14 -9.96 3.69
CA LYS A 25 5.72 -11.36 3.67
C LYS A 25 5.64 -11.89 2.25
N TRP A 26 5.03 -11.12 1.35
CA TRP A 26 4.93 -11.53 -0.05
C TRP A 26 6.27 -11.58 -0.74
N GLU A 27 7.18 -10.68 -0.40
CA GLU A 27 8.54 -10.70 -0.95
C GLU A 27 9.26 -11.97 -0.54
N SER A 28 9.07 -12.39 0.70
CA SER A 28 9.64 -13.65 1.17
C SER A 28 9.07 -14.84 0.39
N GLN A 29 7.74 -14.83 0.18
CA GLN A 29 7.09 -15.88 -0.60
C GLN A 29 7.59 -15.90 -2.04
N ALA A 30 7.77 -14.73 -2.63
CA ALA A 30 8.26 -14.64 -4.00
C ALA A 30 9.67 -15.21 -4.13
N THR A 31 10.50 -15.00 -3.13
CA THR A 31 11.86 -15.53 -3.13
C THR A 31 11.85 -17.04 -3.12
N GLN A 32 10.86 -17.65 -2.48
CA GLN A 32 10.74 -19.10 -2.38
C GLN A 32 9.98 -19.72 -3.54
N ALA A 33 9.39 -18.88 -4.40
CA ALA A 33 8.61 -19.37 -5.53
C ALA A 33 9.50 -20.00 -6.58
N GLN A 34 8.88 -20.83 -7.42
CA GLN A 34 9.60 -21.42 -8.55
C GLN A 34 10.09 -20.31 -9.49
N ALA A 35 11.18 -20.59 -10.16
CA ALA A 35 11.82 -19.61 -11.03
C ALA A 35 10.84 -19.02 -12.06
N SER A 36 9.98 -19.86 -12.59
CA SER A 36 9.02 -19.42 -13.61
C SER A 36 8.02 -18.41 -13.08
N MET A 37 7.69 -18.49 -11.79
CA MET A 37 6.71 -17.60 -11.17
C MET A 37 7.37 -16.43 -10.45
N ARG A 38 8.65 -16.54 -10.17
CA ARG A 38 9.37 -15.53 -9.40
C ARG A 38 9.36 -14.17 -10.09
N ALA A 39 9.57 -14.17 -11.38
CA ALA A 39 9.60 -12.93 -12.15
C ALA A 39 8.23 -12.24 -12.13
N GLU A 40 7.16 -13.02 -12.23
CA GLU A 40 5.82 -12.48 -12.19
C GLU A 40 5.50 -11.88 -10.83
N TYR A 41 5.85 -12.60 -9.77
CA TYR A 41 5.63 -12.10 -8.41
C TYR A 41 6.42 -10.82 -8.16
N LYS A 42 7.67 -10.78 -8.60
CA LYS A 42 8.49 -9.58 -8.44
C LYS A 42 7.90 -8.39 -9.17
N ARG A 43 7.34 -8.63 -10.35
CA ARG A 43 6.71 -7.56 -11.11
C ARG A 43 5.50 -7.01 -10.39
N GLN A 44 4.67 -7.89 -9.84
CA GLN A 44 3.49 -7.48 -9.08
C GLN A 44 3.88 -6.71 -7.83
N LEU A 45 4.89 -7.18 -7.13
CA LEU A 45 5.35 -6.52 -5.92
C LEU A 45 5.96 -5.16 -6.22
N ALA A 46 6.66 -5.04 -7.34
CA ALA A 46 7.22 -3.76 -7.76
C ALA A 46 6.10 -2.74 -8.01
N ALA A 47 5.01 -3.17 -8.63
CA ALA A 47 3.88 -2.29 -8.86
C ALA A 47 3.25 -1.84 -7.55
N ILE A 48 3.12 -2.75 -6.59
CA ILE A 48 2.57 -2.39 -5.27
C ILE A 48 3.50 -1.44 -4.54
N ARG A 49 4.80 -1.65 -4.63
CA ARG A 49 5.76 -0.74 -4.00
C ARG A 49 5.65 0.67 -4.58
N GLN A 50 5.40 0.76 -5.87
CA GLN A 50 5.19 2.05 -6.51
C GLN A 50 3.98 2.76 -5.91
N HIS A 51 2.89 2.03 -5.71
CA HIS A 51 1.71 2.57 -5.05
C HIS A 51 2.03 2.97 -3.61
N GLN A 52 2.82 2.16 -2.92
CA GLN A 52 3.22 2.46 -1.55
C GLN A 52 4.03 3.75 -1.47
N ASP A 53 4.94 3.94 -2.41
CA ASP A 53 5.75 5.16 -2.45
C ASP A 53 4.88 6.38 -2.71
N GLN A 54 3.89 6.26 -3.60
CA GLN A 54 2.95 7.34 -3.86
C GLN A 54 2.12 7.64 -2.61
N ALA A 55 1.71 6.61 -1.89
CA ALA A 55 0.95 6.80 -0.66
C ALA A 55 1.79 7.50 0.41
N LYS A 56 3.04 7.12 0.54
CA LYS A 56 3.96 7.77 1.48
C LYS A 56 4.13 9.24 1.14
N GLU A 57 4.25 9.56 -0.15
CA GLU A 57 4.39 10.93 -0.59
C GLU A 57 3.14 11.74 -0.27
N GLN A 58 1.96 11.15 -0.49
CA GLN A 58 0.71 11.81 -0.15
C GLN A 58 0.60 12.04 1.36
N LEU A 59 1.02 11.07 2.15
CA LEU A 59 1.01 11.22 3.60
C LEU A 59 1.92 12.37 4.03
N ARG A 60 3.09 12.46 3.43
CA ARG A 60 4.04 13.54 3.74
C ARG A 60 3.42 14.90 3.43
N LYS A 61 2.75 15.01 2.29
CA LYS A 61 2.07 16.24 1.90
C LYS A 61 0.95 16.60 2.86
N VAL A 62 0.18 15.61 3.27
CA VAL A 62 -0.89 15.83 4.22
C VAL A 62 -0.34 16.32 5.56
N GLN A 63 0.75 15.73 6.02
CA GLN A 63 1.38 16.13 7.27
C GLN A 63 1.89 17.56 7.22
N ALA A 64 2.39 17.98 6.06
CA ALA A 64 2.93 19.31 5.89
C ALA A 64 1.86 20.36 5.56
N ALA A 65 0.66 19.92 5.21
CA ALA A 65 -0.40 20.82 4.78
C ALA A 65 -0.92 21.67 5.94
N SER A 66 -1.30 22.87 5.61
CA SER A 66 -1.96 23.76 6.58
C SER A 66 -3.13 24.44 5.90
N GLY A 67 -4.14 24.78 6.71
CA GLY A 67 -5.27 25.55 6.22
C GLY A 67 -6.04 24.85 5.12
N ASP A 68 -6.26 25.60 4.04
CA ASP A 68 -7.12 25.14 2.95
C ASP A 68 -6.54 23.98 2.17
N ALA A 69 -5.21 23.87 2.14
CA ALA A 69 -4.54 22.80 1.39
C ALA A 69 -4.86 21.43 1.98
N TRP A 70 -5.18 21.38 3.26
CA TRP A 70 -5.47 20.12 3.96
C TRP A 70 -6.59 19.32 3.27
N MET A 71 -7.69 20.00 2.92
CA MET A 71 -8.85 19.31 2.35
C MET A 71 -8.54 18.69 0.99
N GLU A 72 -7.81 19.40 0.15
CA GLU A 72 -7.44 18.87 -1.16
C GLU A 72 -6.47 17.71 -1.03
N LEU A 73 -5.51 17.85 -0.12
CA LEU A 73 -4.51 16.81 0.06
C LEU A 73 -5.08 15.55 0.68
N THR A 74 -6.09 15.68 1.55
CA THR A 74 -6.76 14.49 2.09
C THR A 74 -7.53 13.75 1.01
N ARG A 75 -8.11 14.48 0.05
CA ARG A 75 -8.78 13.84 -1.07
C ARG A 75 -7.80 13.01 -1.89
N GLY A 76 -6.62 13.58 -2.19
CA GLY A 76 -5.59 12.86 -2.90
C GLY A 76 -5.08 11.65 -2.13
N ALA A 77 -4.94 11.81 -0.82
CA ALA A 77 -4.53 10.71 0.03
C ALA A 77 -5.58 9.60 0.05
N ASP A 78 -6.86 9.96 0.14
CA ASP A 78 -7.93 8.96 0.13
C ASP A 78 -7.93 8.17 -1.17
N GLU A 79 -7.71 8.85 -2.28
CA GLU A 79 -7.62 8.17 -3.58
C GLU A 79 -6.42 7.24 -3.64
N ALA A 80 -5.27 7.70 -3.14
CA ALA A 80 -4.07 6.88 -3.11
C ALA A 80 -4.27 5.64 -2.24
N TRP A 81 -4.91 5.81 -1.09
CA TRP A 81 -5.19 4.69 -0.18
C TRP A 81 -6.18 3.72 -0.78
N ALA A 82 -7.20 4.21 -1.49
CA ALA A 82 -8.16 3.35 -2.17
C ALA A 82 -7.48 2.54 -3.27
N ALA A 83 -6.60 3.17 -4.05
CA ALA A 83 -5.85 2.47 -5.08
C ALA A 83 -4.94 1.42 -4.48
N MET A 84 -4.30 1.76 -3.37
CA MET A 84 -3.43 0.84 -2.64
C MET A 84 -4.21 -0.36 -2.14
N ARG A 85 -5.38 -0.11 -1.57
CA ARG A 85 -6.24 -1.19 -1.06
C ARG A 85 -6.64 -2.14 -2.16
N LYS A 86 -7.02 -1.61 -3.32
CA LYS A 86 -7.39 -2.45 -4.46
C LYS A 86 -6.22 -3.26 -4.95
N ALA A 87 -5.04 -2.66 -5.00
CA ALA A 87 -3.83 -3.36 -5.43
C ALA A 87 -3.51 -4.50 -4.48
N PHE A 88 -3.66 -4.26 -3.17
CA PHE A 88 -3.41 -5.29 -2.17
C PHE A 88 -4.43 -6.40 -2.23
N GLU A 89 -5.71 -6.08 -2.44
CA GLU A 89 -6.75 -7.08 -2.58
C GLU A 89 -6.49 -7.98 -3.77
N LYS A 90 -6.12 -7.38 -4.89
CA LYS A 90 -5.82 -8.13 -6.11
C LYS A 90 -4.62 -9.03 -5.90
N ALA A 91 -3.56 -8.49 -5.34
CA ALA A 91 -2.35 -9.27 -5.07
C ALA A 91 -2.62 -10.39 -4.07
N ASN A 92 -3.40 -10.08 -3.03
CA ASN A 92 -3.75 -11.07 -2.02
C ASN A 92 -4.50 -12.24 -2.64
N ALA A 93 -5.42 -11.95 -3.56
CA ALA A 93 -6.16 -13.00 -4.25
C ALA A 93 -5.22 -13.91 -5.04
N GLN A 94 -4.22 -13.33 -5.71
CA GLN A 94 -3.27 -14.10 -6.48
C GLN A 94 -2.33 -14.91 -5.61
N PHE A 95 -1.85 -14.32 -4.52
CA PHE A 95 -0.93 -15.02 -3.62
C PHE A 95 -1.63 -16.06 -2.75
N ARG A 96 -2.95 -15.94 -2.59
CA ARG A 96 -3.71 -16.89 -1.79
C ARG A 96 -4.22 -18.08 -2.55
N LYS A 97 -4.04 -18.11 -3.86
CA LYS A 97 -4.49 -19.23 -4.69
C LYS A 97 -3.33 -20.15 -5.01
N PRO A 98 -2.81 -20.88 -4.03
CA PRO A 98 -1.69 -21.76 -4.28
C PRO A 98 -2.14 -22.88 -5.21
N GLY A 99 -1.42 -23.07 -6.26
CA GLY A 99 -1.73 -24.15 -7.16
C GLY A 99 -2.99 -23.95 -7.96
N SER A 100 -3.67 -22.83 -7.78
CA SER A 100 -4.86 -22.57 -8.57
C SER A 100 -4.49 -22.49 -10.03
N SER A 101 -3.33 -22.15 -10.27
CA SER A 101 -2.83 -22.21 -11.61
C SER A 101 -2.69 -23.63 -12.02
N GLY A 102 -2.94 -24.38 -11.05
CA GLY A 102 -2.83 -25.85 -11.34
C GLY A 102 -2.24 -25.72 -12.20
#